data_0d5c0ab8e5d916f3847949a8eb1912f7
#
_entry.id   0d5c0ab8e5d916f3847949a8eb1912f7
#
_cell.length_a   1.000
_cell.length_b   1.000
_cell.length_c   1.000
_cell.angle_alpha   90.00
_cell.angle_beta   90.00
_cell.angle_gamma   90.00
#
_symmetry.space_group_name_H-M   'P 1'
#
loop_
_entity.id
_entity.type
_entity.pdbx_description
1 polymer ?
#
loop_
_entity_poly.entity_id
_entity_poly.type
_entity_poly.pdbx_seq_one_letter_code
_entity_poly.pdbx_strand_id
1 'polypeptide(L)'
;PLLNLCLQINISGESSKQGVTPEEARGLAREIARLPNIRLRGLMALPEPTDDTQRQHLAFSGVRALFDELRRDGHDLDTLS
;
A
#
# COMPACT_ATOMS: atom_id res chain seq x y z
N PRO A 1 -16.47 4.65 16.84
CA PRO A 1 -16.10 3.47 16.05
C PRO A 1 -14.85 3.71 15.24
N LEU A 2 -14.04 2.67 15.10
CA LEU A 2 -12.83 2.73 14.29
C LEU A 2 -13.17 2.63 12.80
N LEU A 3 -12.56 3.50 12.02
CA LEU A 3 -12.64 3.43 10.57
C LEU A 3 -11.44 2.63 10.05
N ASN A 4 -11.70 1.54 9.37
CA ASN A 4 -10.65 0.73 8.78
C ASN A 4 -10.27 1.28 7.40
N LEU A 5 -8.98 1.38 7.14
CA LEU A 5 -8.47 2.00 5.94
C LEU A 5 -7.39 1.15 5.30
N CYS A 6 -7.40 1.06 3.98
CA CYS A 6 -6.30 0.48 3.22
C CYS A 6 -5.75 1.55 2.28
N LEU A 7 -4.42 1.61 2.17
CA LEU A 7 -3.78 2.53 1.24
C LEU A 7 -3.71 1.91 -0.13
N GLN A 8 -4.15 2.64 -1.13
CA GLN A 8 -4.00 2.22 -2.52
C GLN A 8 -2.64 2.66 -3.02
N ILE A 9 -1.86 1.70 -3.49
CA ILE A 9 -0.47 1.94 -3.89
C ILE A 9 -0.38 2.02 -5.40
N ASN A 10 0.22 3.10 -5.90
CA ASN A 10 0.55 3.25 -7.30
C ASN A 10 1.95 2.68 -7.51
N ILE A 11 2.00 1.42 -7.92
CA ILE A 11 3.26 0.71 -8.06
C ILE A 11 3.90 0.95 -9.43
N SER A 12 3.12 1.36 -10.42
CA SER A 12 3.65 1.59 -11.76
C SER A 12 4.40 2.91 -11.87
N GLY A 13 4.17 3.83 -10.94
CA GLY A 13 4.82 5.14 -10.97
C GLY A 13 4.23 6.11 -11.98
N GLU A 14 3.17 5.73 -12.68
CA GLU A 14 2.54 6.62 -13.65
C GLU A 14 1.69 7.66 -12.94
N SER A 15 1.92 8.93 -13.28
CA SER A 15 1.21 10.03 -12.64
C SER A 15 -0.29 10.03 -12.91
N SER A 16 -0.72 9.38 -13.97
CA SER A 16 -2.15 9.28 -14.31
C SER A 16 -2.89 8.23 -13.51
N LYS A 17 -2.19 7.38 -12.76
CA LYS A 17 -2.80 6.32 -11.98
C LYS A 17 -3.20 6.84 -10.61
N GLN A 18 -4.19 6.19 -10.04
CA GLN A 18 -4.66 6.51 -8.70
C GLN A 18 -3.77 5.84 -7.65
N GLY A 19 -3.79 6.41 -6.46
CA GLY A 19 -3.05 5.87 -5.36
C GLY A 19 -1.79 6.66 -5.05
N VAL A 20 -1.08 6.23 -4.03
CA VAL A 20 0.14 6.91 -3.57
C VAL A 20 1.35 6.07 -3.95
N THR A 21 2.50 6.74 -4.10
CA THR A 21 3.75 6.04 -4.33
C THR A 21 4.18 5.31 -3.05
N PRO A 22 5.07 4.31 -3.15
CA PRO A 22 5.60 3.67 -1.95
C PRO A 22 6.24 4.64 -0.96
N GLU A 23 6.92 5.68 -1.46
CA GLU A 23 7.52 6.68 -0.58
C GLU A 23 6.47 7.48 0.17
N GLU A 24 5.44 7.92 -0.56
CA GLU A 24 4.33 8.64 0.07
C GLU A 24 3.59 7.77 1.07
N ALA A 25 3.49 6.47 0.79
CA ALA A 25 2.80 5.54 1.68
C ALA A 25 3.48 5.44 3.04
N ARG A 26 4.80 5.50 3.09
CA ARG A 26 5.53 5.43 4.35
C ARG A 26 5.17 6.59 5.27
N GLY A 27 5.19 7.81 4.71
CA GLY A 27 4.82 9.00 5.47
C GLY A 27 3.35 9.01 5.86
N LEU A 28 2.49 8.61 4.95
CA LEU A 28 1.05 8.60 5.18
C LEU A 28 0.66 7.57 6.24
N ALA A 29 1.30 6.40 6.22
CA ALA A 29 1.06 5.38 7.25
C ALA A 29 1.42 5.91 8.63
N ARG A 30 2.52 6.65 8.72
CA ARG A 30 2.95 7.25 9.99
C ARG A 30 1.95 8.26 10.50
N GLU A 31 1.40 9.07 9.60
CA GLU A 31 0.40 10.06 9.97
C GLU A 31 -0.92 9.41 10.39
N ILE A 32 -1.35 8.39 9.65
CA ILE A 32 -2.58 7.68 9.97
C ILE A 32 -2.48 7.01 11.35
N ALA A 33 -1.31 6.49 11.68
CA ALA A 33 -1.09 5.85 12.97
C ALA A 33 -1.31 6.80 14.16
N ARG A 34 -1.22 8.10 13.93
CA ARG A 34 -1.45 9.10 14.98
C ARG A 34 -2.92 9.44 15.16
N LEU A 35 -3.77 9.05 14.24
CA LEU A 35 -5.18 9.40 14.28
C LEU A 35 -5.94 8.39 15.15
N PRO A 36 -6.71 8.87 16.15
CA PRO A 36 -7.29 7.96 17.14
C PRO A 36 -8.45 7.13 16.62
N ASN A 37 -9.11 7.57 15.55
CA ASN A 37 -10.32 6.92 15.07
C ASN A 37 -10.13 6.16 13.77
N ILE A 38 -8.89 6.03 13.30
CA ILE A 38 -8.59 5.36 12.04
C ILE A 38 -7.59 4.23 12.31
N ARG A 39 -7.89 3.07 11.75
CA ARG A 39 -6.98 1.94 11.79
C ARG A 39 -6.52 1.62 10.38
N LEU A 40 -5.22 1.71 10.14
CA LEU A 40 -4.65 1.28 8.88
C LEU A 40 -4.57 -0.25 8.87
N ARG A 41 -5.33 -0.88 7.98
CA ARG A 41 -5.40 -2.34 7.92
C ARG A 41 -4.38 -2.92 6.94
N GLY A 42 -4.06 -2.18 5.89
CA GLY A 42 -3.14 -2.74 4.92
C GLY A 42 -3.02 -1.93 3.65
N LEU A 43 -2.57 -2.63 2.62
CA LEU A 43 -2.31 -2.04 1.32
C LEU A 43 -3.14 -2.70 0.25
N MET A 44 -3.48 -1.93 -0.78
CA MET A 44 -4.18 -2.41 -1.95
C MET A 44 -3.43 -1.93 -3.18
N ALA A 45 -3.26 -2.80 -4.17
CA ALA A 45 -2.69 -2.43 -5.44
C ALA A 45 -3.67 -2.77 -6.55
N LEU A 46 -3.83 -1.84 -7.49
CA LEU A 46 -4.58 -2.10 -8.71
C LEU A 46 -3.56 -2.36 -9.81
N PRO A 47 -3.40 -3.61 -10.25
CA PRO A 47 -2.44 -3.90 -11.29
C PRO A 47 -2.84 -3.26 -12.61
N GLU A 48 -1.84 -2.82 -13.37
CA GLU A 48 -2.08 -2.38 -14.73
C GLU A 48 -2.61 -3.54 -15.55
N PRO A 49 -3.58 -3.28 -16.45
CA PRO A 49 -3.96 -4.30 -17.42
C PRO A 49 -2.75 -4.61 -18.30
N THR A 50 -2.21 -5.80 -18.18
CA THR A 50 -1.07 -6.24 -18.99
C THR A 50 -1.12 -7.75 -19.12
N ASP A 51 -0.70 -8.22 -20.30
CA ASP A 51 -0.54 -9.64 -20.53
C ASP A 51 0.84 -10.15 -20.06
N ASP A 52 1.70 -9.23 -19.64
CA ASP A 52 3.04 -9.56 -19.19
C ASP A 52 2.99 -10.05 -17.74
N THR A 53 3.06 -11.37 -17.58
CA THR A 53 3.03 -12.01 -16.28
C THR A 53 4.18 -11.54 -15.37
N GLN A 54 5.34 -11.30 -15.97
CA GLN A 54 6.51 -10.86 -15.22
C GLN A 54 6.30 -9.46 -14.62
N ARG A 55 5.67 -8.56 -15.39
CA ARG A 55 5.37 -7.22 -14.87
C ARG A 55 4.36 -7.28 -13.73
N GLN A 56 3.34 -8.14 -13.86
CA GLN A 56 2.37 -8.33 -12.78
C GLN A 56 3.07 -8.86 -11.53
N HIS A 57 3.95 -9.82 -11.70
CA HIS A 57 4.68 -10.40 -10.58
C HIS A 57 5.56 -9.37 -9.87
N LEU A 58 6.26 -8.54 -10.63
CA LEU A 58 7.10 -7.49 -10.08
C LEU A 58 6.28 -6.47 -9.31
N ALA A 59 5.09 -6.11 -9.82
CA ALA A 59 4.22 -5.18 -9.14
C ALA A 59 3.75 -5.73 -7.80
N PHE A 60 3.32 -6.99 -7.76
CA PHE A 60 2.91 -7.62 -6.51
C PHE A 60 4.06 -7.76 -5.53
N SER A 61 5.24 -8.09 -6.04
CA SER A 61 6.43 -8.19 -5.18
C SER A 61 6.77 -6.86 -4.54
N GLY A 62 6.62 -5.76 -5.29
CA GLY A 62 6.88 -4.42 -4.76
C GLY A 62 5.91 -4.03 -3.65
N VAL A 63 4.63 -4.32 -3.84
CA VAL A 63 3.62 -4.03 -2.82
C VAL A 63 3.84 -4.91 -1.59
N ARG A 64 4.17 -6.18 -1.79
CA ARG A 64 4.45 -7.09 -0.68
C ARG A 64 5.66 -6.63 0.11
N ALA A 65 6.71 -6.19 -0.58
CA ALA A 65 7.90 -5.68 0.09
C ALA A 65 7.58 -4.45 0.95
N LEU A 66 6.75 -3.55 0.43
CA LEU A 66 6.31 -2.38 1.19
C LEU A 66 5.48 -2.79 2.39
N PHE A 67 4.58 -3.75 2.21
CA PHE A 67 3.75 -4.27 3.30
C PHE A 67 4.64 -4.83 4.43
N ASP A 68 5.62 -5.63 4.08
CA ASP A 68 6.53 -6.22 5.06
C ASP A 68 7.37 -5.14 5.75
N GLU A 69 7.82 -4.13 5.01
CA GLU A 69 8.58 -3.02 5.56
C GLU A 69 7.75 -2.24 6.59
N LEU A 70 6.51 -1.92 6.26
CA LEU A 70 5.63 -1.19 7.18
C LEU A 70 5.35 -2.01 8.44
N ARG A 71 5.23 -3.31 8.32
CA ARG A 71 5.05 -4.17 9.49
C ARG A 71 6.29 -4.17 10.37
N ARG A 72 7.47 -4.17 9.78
CA ARG A 72 8.72 -4.06 10.54
C ARG A 72 8.85 -2.72 11.25
N ASP A 73 8.26 -1.68 10.68
CA ASP A 73 8.24 -0.35 11.28
C ASP A 73 7.23 -0.22 12.43
N GLY A 74 6.49 -1.26 12.72
CA GLY A 74 5.56 -1.29 13.84
C GLY A 74 4.09 -1.12 13.46
N HIS A 75 3.77 -0.99 12.16
CA HIS A 75 2.39 -0.91 11.73
C HIS A 75 1.77 -2.31 11.74
N ASP A 76 0.63 -2.43 12.39
CA ASP A 76 -0.06 -3.72 12.56
C ASP A 76 -0.98 -3.98 11.38
N LEU A 77 -0.38 -4.29 10.22
CA LEU A 77 -1.12 -4.54 8.99
C LEU A 77 -1.50 -6.01 8.88
N ASP A 78 -2.71 -6.26 8.42
CA ASP A 78 -3.21 -7.63 8.25
C ASP A 78 -3.88 -7.84 6.89
N THR A 79 -3.92 -6.84 6.03
CA THR A 79 -4.63 -6.90 4.76
C THR A 79 -3.72 -6.50 3.61
N LEU A 80 -3.64 -7.38 2.63
CA LEU A 80 -2.90 -7.13 1.39
C LEU A 80 -3.72 -7.65 0.22
N SER A 81 -4.08 -6.78 -0.71
CA SER A 81 -4.90 -7.17 -1.85
C SER A 81 -4.50 -6.49 -3.16
#